data_0c927eb3c967280f5278c0f295d25258
#
_entry.id   0c927eb3c967280f5278c0f295d25258
#
_cell.length_a   1.000
_cell.length_b   1.000
_cell.length_c   1.000
_cell.angle_alpha   90.00
_cell.angle_beta   90.00
_cell.angle_gamma   90.00
#
_symmetry.space_group_name_H-M   'P 1'
#
loop_
_entity.id
_entity.type
_entity.pdbx_description
1 polymer ?
#
loop_
_entity_poly.entity_id
_entity_poly.type
_entity_poly.pdbx_seq_one_letter_code
_entity_poly.pdbx_strand_id
1 'polypeptide(L)'
;AYTKPIMWFRNSINNFSISNDPTRNTEWMDADGNGCFQFLAFCFEWAEFLREGKLKTKLPCPMDATNNGLQILSILTRCDYGCVATNVIPTVKPADIYDVVRLRVESYLREDAASNHPFAQAWLDYGISRKTTKKSVMCYSYSLTLYSNRQYILDWFEDKIHADSCPSPFDLSEYYKAVHYLAVKVWEAIEEILDLPKQCMHWFQEVCNIVTAAERHIEWRTPSGFVVKQDYKKLKENNVKTWITGEAVHVRFTEDSDKISPKAMMLGVAANVVHSMDASLLHDVTVAANKEGIYDFAMIHDSFGTHCKHSDKLAKVIREQAVKMFTADLLLDWLNQIKEQNPDLKFPDPPKYGEADISLIKDSDYF
;
A
#
# COMPACT_ATOMS: atom_id res chain seq x y z
N ALA A 1 9.13 1.75 15.34
CA ALA A 1 9.45 1.77 16.76
C ALA A 1 10.94 1.49 16.91
N TYR A 2 11.68 2.43 17.50
CA TYR A 2 13.10 2.30 17.72
C TYR A 2 13.35 1.21 18.78
N THR A 3 13.95 0.11 18.37
CA THR A 3 14.30 -1.01 19.25
C THR A 3 15.61 -0.76 20.03
N LYS A 4 16.38 0.28 19.66
CA LYS A 4 17.65 0.61 20.31
C LYS A 4 17.46 1.38 21.62
N PRO A 5 18.30 1.15 22.65
CA PRO A 5 18.18 1.82 23.94
C PRO A 5 18.24 3.36 23.82
N ILE A 6 17.49 4.06 24.65
CA ILE A 6 17.50 5.54 24.74
C ILE A 6 18.92 6.09 24.94
N MET A 7 19.80 5.35 25.60
CA MET A 7 21.20 5.71 25.77
C MET A 7 21.98 5.75 24.44
N TRP A 8 21.76 4.78 23.56
CA TRP A 8 22.37 4.80 22.23
C TRP A 8 21.96 6.06 21.44
N PHE A 9 20.68 6.37 21.43
CA PHE A 9 20.13 7.54 20.76
C PHE A 9 20.77 8.85 21.28
N ARG A 10 20.85 9.02 22.59
CA ARG A 10 21.50 10.19 23.22
C ARG A 10 22.99 10.27 22.90
N ASN A 11 23.71 9.15 22.94
CA ASN A 11 25.14 9.12 22.67
C ASN A 11 25.43 9.45 21.20
N SER A 12 24.69 8.89 20.27
CA SER A 12 24.83 9.16 18.83
C SER A 12 24.62 10.64 18.50
N ILE A 13 23.58 11.26 19.07
CA ILE A 13 23.33 12.69 18.90
C ILE A 13 24.45 13.53 19.51
N ASN A 14 24.88 13.22 20.73
CA ASN A 14 25.93 13.97 21.42
C ASN A 14 27.26 13.84 20.67
N ASN A 15 27.65 12.65 20.23
CA ASN A 15 28.87 12.42 19.48
C ASN A 15 28.85 13.17 18.15
N PHE A 16 27.73 13.15 17.45
CA PHE A 16 27.57 13.91 16.22
C PHE A 16 27.69 15.43 16.45
N SER A 17 27.10 15.94 17.53
CA SER A 17 27.15 17.39 17.85
C SER A 17 28.55 17.89 18.15
N ILE A 18 29.47 17.02 18.60
CA ILE A 18 30.88 17.38 18.89
C ILE A 18 31.66 17.53 17.58
N SER A 19 31.52 16.62 16.64
CA SER A 19 32.29 16.62 15.39
C SER A 19 31.60 17.31 14.22
N ASN A 20 30.27 17.27 14.18
CA ASN A 20 29.40 17.76 13.07
C ASN A 20 29.88 17.25 11.69
N ASP A 21 30.54 16.09 11.67
CA ASP A 21 31.12 15.47 10.49
C ASP A 21 30.55 14.05 10.34
N PRO A 22 29.65 13.81 9.37
CA PRO A 22 29.02 12.51 9.19
C PRO A 22 29.98 11.42 8.72
N THR A 23 31.16 11.78 8.23
CA THR A 23 32.18 10.80 7.82
C THR A 23 33.02 10.29 9.00
N ARG A 24 33.10 11.07 10.05
CA ARG A 24 33.83 10.71 11.29
C ARG A 24 32.95 10.06 12.32
N ASN A 25 31.68 10.43 12.35
CA ASN A 25 30.66 9.82 13.21
C ASN A 25 29.63 9.11 12.34
N THR A 26 29.71 7.79 12.26
CA THR A 26 28.88 6.95 11.39
C THR A 26 27.76 6.24 12.14
N GLU A 27 27.57 6.49 13.43
CA GLU A 27 26.50 5.86 14.25
C GLU A 27 25.09 6.11 13.69
N TRP A 28 24.90 7.19 12.94
CA TRP A 28 23.62 7.48 12.26
C TRP A 28 23.24 6.42 11.21
N MET A 29 24.23 5.71 10.63
CA MET A 29 23.99 4.62 9.67
C MET A 29 23.36 3.39 10.33
N ASP A 30 23.48 3.27 11.66
CA ASP A 30 22.90 2.16 12.41
C ASP A 30 21.43 2.37 12.76
N ALA A 31 20.81 3.49 12.36
CA ALA A 31 19.38 3.69 12.52
C ALA A 31 18.60 2.69 11.67
N ASP A 32 17.54 2.09 12.26
CA ASP A 32 16.78 1.03 11.65
C ASP A 32 16.18 1.42 10.28
N GLY A 33 16.31 0.53 9.31
CA GLY A 33 15.70 0.65 8.00
C GLY A 33 16.20 1.85 7.19
N ASN A 34 15.31 2.45 6.40
CA ASN A 34 15.61 3.61 5.55
C ASN A 34 15.65 4.94 6.32
N GLY A 35 15.58 4.90 7.66
CA GLY A 35 15.54 6.09 8.52
C GLY A 35 16.89 6.75 8.79
N CYS A 36 18.00 6.17 8.32
CA CYS A 36 19.34 6.67 8.64
C CYS A 36 19.59 8.09 8.14
N PHE A 37 19.13 8.46 6.95
CA PHE A 37 19.29 9.82 6.41
C PHE A 37 18.39 10.84 7.10
N GLN A 38 17.17 10.45 7.50
CA GLN A 38 16.31 11.31 8.32
C GLN A 38 16.92 11.54 9.70
N PHE A 39 17.51 10.50 10.28
CA PHE A 39 18.23 10.63 11.54
C PHE A 39 19.47 11.51 11.40
N LEU A 40 20.23 11.39 10.32
CA LEU A 40 21.36 12.28 10.02
C LEU A 40 20.91 13.74 9.90
N ALA A 41 19.84 14.00 9.17
CA ALA A 41 19.27 15.34 9.04
C ALA A 41 18.86 15.92 10.40
N PHE A 42 18.25 15.11 11.26
CA PHE A 42 17.94 15.49 12.64
C PHE A 42 19.22 15.80 13.45
N CYS A 43 20.29 15.02 13.29
CA CYS A 43 21.57 15.25 13.97
C CYS A 43 22.18 16.61 13.59
N PHE A 44 22.11 17.04 12.32
CA PHE A 44 22.56 18.35 11.89
C PHE A 44 21.77 19.50 12.56
N GLU A 45 20.45 19.40 12.58
CA GLU A 45 19.62 20.43 13.23
C GLU A 45 19.85 20.45 14.75
N TRP A 46 20.00 19.29 15.37
CA TRP A 46 20.28 19.21 16.80
C TRP A 46 21.64 19.81 17.17
N ALA A 47 22.67 19.56 16.35
CA ALA A 47 23.99 20.17 16.52
C ALA A 47 23.94 21.71 16.39
N GLU A 48 23.13 22.21 15.45
CA GLU A 48 22.89 23.66 15.31
C GLU A 48 22.20 24.24 16.55
N PHE A 49 21.15 23.53 17.04
CA PHE A 49 20.46 23.94 18.25
C PHE A 49 21.38 24.03 19.48
N LEU A 50 22.25 23.02 19.69
CA LEU A 50 23.19 23.01 20.80
C LEU A 50 24.20 24.15 20.71
N ARG A 51 24.58 24.56 19.50
CA ARG A 51 25.54 25.65 19.25
C ARG A 51 24.91 27.03 19.39
N GLU A 52 23.69 27.22 18.94
CA GLU A 52 23.05 28.54 18.81
C GLU A 52 21.95 28.79 19.85
N GLY A 53 21.50 27.76 20.55
CA GLY A 53 20.40 27.83 21.52
C GLY A 53 19.03 28.13 20.89
N LYS A 54 18.95 28.17 19.56
CA LYS A 54 17.73 28.42 18.77
C LYS A 54 17.70 27.49 17.59
N LEU A 55 16.51 27.00 17.26
CA LEU A 55 16.30 26.15 16.10
C LEU A 55 15.07 26.60 15.32
N LYS A 56 15.23 26.72 14.01
CA LYS A 56 14.12 26.73 13.05
C LYS A 56 14.25 25.44 12.26
N THR A 57 13.53 24.41 12.69
CA THR A 57 13.55 23.12 11.99
C THR A 57 13.05 23.28 10.55
N LYS A 58 13.77 22.63 9.63
CA LYS A 58 13.40 22.49 8.22
C LYS A 58 12.92 21.06 7.92
N LEU A 59 12.97 20.18 8.93
CA LEU A 59 12.50 18.81 8.77
C LEU A 59 10.98 18.77 8.59
N PRO A 60 10.48 18.06 7.60
CA PRO A 60 9.06 17.88 7.43
C PRO A 60 8.50 16.94 8.51
N CYS A 61 7.26 17.19 8.92
CA CYS A 61 6.46 16.26 9.72
C CYS A 61 5.57 15.48 8.76
N PRO A 62 5.93 14.25 8.37
CA PRO A 62 5.12 13.43 7.49
C PRO A 62 3.92 12.85 8.25
N MET A 63 2.77 12.84 7.60
CA MET A 63 1.56 12.16 8.01
C MET A 63 1.25 11.12 6.94
N ASP A 64 1.27 9.85 7.32
CA ASP A 64 1.17 8.71 6.43
C ASP A 64 -0.17 8.00 6.62
N ALA A 65 -0.81 7.58 5.54
CA ALA A 65 -2.06 6.84 5.61
C ALA A 65 -1.83 5.46 6.24
N THR A 66 -2.82 4.96 6.96
CA THR A 66 -2.71 3.66 7.65
C THR A 66 -2.72 2.48 6.67
N ASN A 67 -3.48 2.57 5.59
CA ASN A 67 -3.48 1.68 4.43
C ASN A 67 -4.27 2.33 3.27
N ASN A 68 -3.64 3.21 2.52
CA ASN A 68 -4.26 4.07 1.52
C ASN A 68 -5.11 3.30 0.49
N GLY A 69 -4.57 2.24 -0.10
CA GLY A 69 -5.29 1.49 -1.14
C GLY A 69 -6.61 0.88 -0.65
N LEU A 70 -6.64 0.35 0.58
CA LEU A 70 -7.86 -0.19 1.18
C LEU A 70 -8.77 0.91 1.72
N GLN A 71 -8.22 2.03 2.21
CA GLN A 71 -9.01 3.22 2.55
C GLN A 71 -9.81 3.68 1.33
N ILE A 72 -9.14 3.90 0.20
CA ILE A 72 -9.79 4.36 -1.04
C ILE A 72 -10.86 3.37 -1.50
N LEU A 73 -10.58 2.06 -1.57
CA LEU A 73 -11.57 1.06 -1.96
C LEU A 73 -12.76 1.00 -0.99
N SER A 74 -12.50 1.10 0.31
CA SER A 74 -13.57 1.11 1.34
C SER A 74 -14.44 2.36 1.22
N ILE A 75 -13.84 3.51 0.94
CA ILE A 75 -14.57 4.76 0.71
C ILE A 75 -15.40 4.68 -0.57
N LEU A 76 -14.80 4.25 -1.68
CA LEU A 76 -15.48 4.13 -2.98
C LEU A 76 -16.69 3.20 -2.91
N THR A 77 -16.61 2.14 -2.11
CA THR A 77 -17.68 1.16 -1.93
C THR A 77 -18.57 1.46 -0.73
N ARG A 78 -18.24 2.46 0.08
CA ARG A 78 -18.91 2.76 1.36
C ARG A 78 -18.98 1.53 2.27
N CYS A 79 -17.92 0.75 2.30
CA CYS A 79 -17.83 -0.47 3.10
C CYS A 79 -17.69 -0.11 4.58
N ASP A 80 -18.70 -0.36 5.40
CA ASP A 80 -18.72 -0.02 6.84
C ASP A 80 -17.54 -0.63 7.57
N TYR A 81 -17.37 -1.93 7.43
CA TYR A 81 -16.29 -2.65 8.10
C TYR A 81 -14.91 -2.20 7.61
N GLY A 82 -14.75 -2.05 6.30
CA GLY A 82 -13.50 -1.57 5.69
C GLY A 82 -13.13 -0.16 6.16
N CYS A 83 -14.10 0.75 6.22
CA CYS A 83 -13.91 2.12 6.70
C CYS A 83 -13.48 2.17 8.18
N VAL A 84 -14.05 1.32 9.05
CA VAL A 84 -13.62 1.19 10.44
C VAL A 84 -12.21 0.61 10.53
N ALA A 85 -11.96 -0.52 9.86
CA ALA A 85 -10.72 -1.26 9.96
C ALA A 85 -9.50 -0.52 9.40
N THR A 86 -9.73 0.48 8.53
CA THR A 86 -8.69 1.32 7.90
C THR A 86 -8.67 2.76 8.40
N ASN A 87 -9.37 3.08 9.50
CA ASN A 87 -9.41 4.39 10.13
C ASN A 87 -10.03 5.51 9.27
N VAL A 88 -10.86 5.17 8.30
CA VAL A 88 -11.60 6.16 7.49
C VAL A 88 -12.65 6.89 8.34
N ILE A 89 -13.32 6.16 9.23
CA ILE A 89 -14.29 6.72 10.17
C ILE A 89 -13.75 6.67 11.60
N PRO A 90 -14.22 7.56 12.50
CA PRO A 90 -13.68 7.69 13.85
C PRO A 90 -13.75 6.40 14.66
N THR A 91 -12.66 6.09 15.35
CA THR A 91 -12.55 4.98 16.29
C THR A 91 -11.91 5.46 17.59
N VAL A 92 -12.24 4.81 18.73
CA VAL A 92 -11.67 5.18 20.05
C VAL A 92 -10.14 4.95 20.10
N LYS A 93 -9.66 3.97 19.34
CA LYS A 93 -8.22 3.65 19.18
C LYS A 93 -7.96 3.39 17.71
N PRO A 94 -6.74 3.64 17.22
CA PRO A 94 -6.41 3.33 15.84
C PRO A 94 -6.66 1.85 15.57
N ALA A 95 -7.45 1.57 14.53
CA ALA A 95 -7.65 0.22 14.03
C ALA A 95 -6.41 -0.24 13.26
N ASP A 96 -6.14 -1.53 13.27
CA ASP A 96 -5.06 -2.16 12.52
C ASP A 96 -5.62 -3.31 11.68
N ILE A 97 -5.91 -3.02 10.42
CA ILE A 97 -6.46 -4.01 9.48
C ILE A 97 -5.58 -5.26 9.37
N TYR A 98 -4.27 -5.11 9.51
CA TYR A 98 -3.34 -6.24 9.45
C TYR A 98 -3.55 -7.20 10.61
N ASP A 99 -3.78 -6.65 11.80
CA ASP A 99 -4.06 -7.45 13.00
C ASP A 99 -5.47 -8.03 13.00
N VAL A 100 -6.44 -7.29 12.47
CA VAL A 100 -7.80 -7.79 12.25
C VAL A 100 -7.79 -9.03 11.37
N VAL A 101 -7.07 -9.00 10.23
CA VAL A 101 -6.91 -10.16 9.33
C VAL A 101 -6.18 -11.30 10.05
N ARG A 102 -5.12 -11.00 10.81
CA ARG A 102 -4.39 -12.00 11.61
C ARG A 102 -5.32 -12.73 12.59
N LEU A 103 -6.14 -12.01 13.32
CA LEU A 103 -7.09 -12.59 14.27
C LEU A 103 -8.11 -13.52 13.56
N ARG A 104 -8.55 -13.11 12.37
CA ARG A 104 -9.45 -13.96 11.58
C ARG A 104 -8.77 -15.24 11.09
N VAL A 105 -7.53 -15.13 10.62
CA VAL A 105 -6.71 -16.31 10.27
C VAL A 105 -6.54 -17.25 11.46
N GLU A 106 -6.25 -16.71 12.66
CA GLU A 106 -6.16 -17.55 13.87
C GLU A 106 -7.49 -18.26 14.19
N SER A 107 -8.63 -17.62 13.96
CA SER A 107 -9.95 -18.28 14.10
C SER A 107 -10.07 -19.47 13.17
N TYR A 108 -9.75 -19.32 11.89
CA TYR A 108 -9.74 -20.42 10.93
C TYR A 108 -8.78 -21.56 11.33
N LEU A 109 -7.57 -21.19 11.79
CA LEU A 109 -6.62 -22.20 12.23
C LEU A 109 -7.12 -23.00 13.44
N ARG A 110 -7.82 -22.34 14.40
CA ARG A 110 -8.43 -23.02 15.55
C ARG A 110 -9.57 -23.96 15.14
N GLU A 111 -10.43 -23.54 14.20
CA GLU A 111 -11.52 -24.34 13.63
C GLU A 111 -10.95 -25.58 12.91
N ASP A 112 -9.93 -25.40 12.09
CA ASP A 112 -9.26 -26.45 11.34
C ASP A 112 -8.48 -27.40 12.28
N ALA A 113 -7.84 -26.88 13.34
CA ALA A 113 -7.17 -27.68 14.36
C ALA A 113 -8.15 -28.57 15.14
N ALA A 114 -9.34 -28.05 15.47
CA ALA A 114 -10.41 -28.83 16.08
C ALA A 114 -10.91 -29.97 15.17
N SER A 115 -10.75 -29.81 13.85
CA SER A 115 -11.05 -30.83 12.83
C SER A 115 -9.84 -31.71 12.47
N ASN A 116 -8.75 -31.63 13.25
CA ASN A 116 -7.51 -32.40 13.06
C ASN A 116 -6.82 -32.13 11.70
N HIS A 117 -6.88 -30.90 11.18
CA HIS A 117 -6.13 -30.55 9.98
C HIS A 117 -4.60 -30.60 10.25
N PRO A 118 -3.78 -31.24 9.39
CA PRO A 118 -2.38 -31.58 9.69
C PRO A 118 -1.47 -30.39 9.99
N PHE A 119 -1.77 -29.18 9.45
CA PHE A 119 -0.92 -28.02 9.59
C PHE A 119 -1.47 -26.97 10.58
N ALA A 120 -2.74 -27.04 10.93
CA ALA A 120 -3.40 -25.95 11.66
C ALA A 120 -2.81 -25.74 13.06
N GLN A 121 -2.69 -26.81 13.83
CA GLN A 121 -2.13 -26.74 15.20
C GLN A 121 -0.67 -26.28 15.17
N ALA A 122 0.13 -26.80 14.23
CA ALA A 122 1.54 -26.43 14.11
C ALA A 122 1.73 -24.92 13.81
N TRP A 123 0.86 -24.32 12.99
CA TRP A 123 0.88 -22.88 12.75
C TRP A 123 0.42 -22.06 13.95
N LEU A 124 -0.54 -22.54 14.75
CA LEU A 124 -0.94 -21.90 16.01
C LEU A 124 0.21 -21.91 17.01
N ASP A 125 0.88 -23.05 17.17
CA ASP A 125 2.00 -23.23 18.11
C ASP A 125 3.25 -22.42 17.68
N TYR A 126 3.52 -22.37 16.37
CA TYR A 126 4.60 -21.56 15.78
C TYR A 126 4.35 -20.06 15.93
N GLY A 127 3.09 -19.66 15.95
CA GLY A 127 2.62 -18.29 16.12
C GLY A 127 2.71 -17.47 14.86
N ILE A 128 1.55 -16.99 14.41
CA ILE A 128 1.42 -15.96 13.38
C ILE A 128 1.36 -14.57 14.03
N SER A 129 1.82 -13.58 13.32
CA SER A 129 1.92 -12.21 13.82
C SER A 129 1.36 -11.20 12.82
N ARG A 130 1.26 -9.94 13.21
CA ARG A 130 0.94 -8.84 12.31
C ARG A 130 1.82 -8.83 11.05
N LYS A 131 3.10 -9.20 11.16
CA LYS A 131 4.04 -9.28 10.02
C LYS A 131 3.62 -10.33 8.99
N THR A 132 2.99 -11.43 9.43
CA THR A 132 2.51 -12.50 8.55
C THR A 132 1.50 -12.01 7.52
N THR A 133 0.57 -11.14 7.94
CA THR A 133 -0.54 -10.67 7.10
C THR A 133 -0.26 -9.34 6.42
N LYS A 134 0.70 -8.54 6.95
CA LYS A 134 0.92 -7.14 6.53
C LYS A 134 1.12 -7.01 5.02
N LYS A 135 2.05 -7.77 4.43
CA LYS A 135 2.42 -7.64 3.01
C LYS A 135 1.25 -8.05 2.10
N SER A 136 0.54 -9.12 2.46
CA SER A 136 -0.62 -9.60 1.73
C SER A 136 -1.77 -8.60 1.74
N VAL A 137 -2.14 -8.08 2.91
CA VAL A 137 -3.21 -7.10 3.05
C VAL A 137 -2.85 -5.78 2.35
N MET A 138 -1.60 -5.31 2.49
CA MET A 138 -1.14 -4.08 1.84
C MET A 138 -1.21 -4.17 0.32
N CYS A 139 -0.86 -5.32 -0.27
CA CYS A 139 -0.85 -5.51 -1.71
C CYS A 139 -2.21 -5.95 -2.28
N TYR A 140 -3.22 -6.23 -1.44
CA TYR A 140 -4.51 -6.72 -1.89
C TYR A 140 -5.21 -5.74 -2.83
N SER A 141 -5.25 -4.46 -2.48
CA SER A 141 -5.84 -3.39 -3.28
C SER A 141 -5.17 -3.19 -4.66
N TYR A 142 -4.00 -3.78 -4.86
CA TYR A 142 -3.21 -3.69 -6.08
C TYR A 142 -3.24 -4.98 -6.91
N SER A 143 -4.38 -5.70 -6.86
CA SER A 143 -4.61 -6.95 -7.60
C SER A 143 -3.63 -8.08 -7.21
N LEU A 144 -3.39 -8.22 -5.90
CA LEU A 144 -2.65 -9.37 -5.38
C LEU A 144 -3.25 -10.68 -5.93
N THR A 145 -2.40 -11.60 -6.34
CA THR A 145 -2.81 -12.96 -6.73
C THR A 145 -2.51 -13.95 -5.60
N LEU A 146 -3.23 -15.08 -5.56
CA LEU A 146 -2.94 -16.14 -4.60
C LEU A 146 -1.50 -16.66 -4.72
N TYR A 147 -0.94 -16.64 -5.93
CA TYR A 147 0.47 -16.99 -6.17
C TYR A 147 1.42 -16.03 -5.46
N SER A 148 1.22 -14.72 -5.63
CA SER A 148 2.04 -13.69 -4.96
C SER A 148 1.83 -13.71 -3.45
N ASN A 149 0.59 -13.94 -3.00
CA ASN A 149 0.28 -14.10 -1.57
C ASN A 149 1.07 -15.25 -0.95
N ARG A 150 1.12 -16.41 -1.63
CA ARG A 150 1.93 -17.55 -1.19
C ARG A 150 3.42 -17.19 -1.07
N GLN A 151 3.95 -16.42 -2.02
CA GLN A 151 5.34 -15.98 -1.96
C GLN A 151 5.59 -15.06 -0.76
N TYR A 152 4.67 -14.15 -0.45
CA TYR A 152 4.79 -13.27 0.72
C TYR A 152 4.76 -14.01 2.05
N ILE A 153 3.95 -15.05 2.15
CA ILE A 153 3.93 -15.91 3.33
C ILE A 153 5.21 -16.74 3.42
N LEU A 154 5.74 -17.23 2.29
CA LEU A 154 7.02 -17.93 2.24
C LEU A 154 8.16 -17.03 2.70
N ASP A 155 8.30 -15.83 2.12
CA ASP A 155 9.33 -14.85 2.49
C ASP A 155 9.30 -14.55 3.99
N TRP A 156 8.09 -14.27 4.55
CA TRP A 156 7.93 -14.03 5.98
C TRP A 156 8.37 -15.23 6.83
N PHE A 157 8.04 -16.44 6.39
CA PHE A 157 8.38 -17.66 7.12
C PHE A 157 9.88 -17.92 7.09
N GLU A 158 10.54 -17.74 5.95
CA GLU A 158 11.99 -17.85 5.80
C GLU A 158 12.72 -16.78 6.63
N ASP A 159 12.25 -15.54 6.61
CA ASP A 159 12.79 -14.47 7.46
C ASP A 159 12.71 -14.83 8.95
N LYS A 160 11.60 -15.42 9.39
CA LYS A 160 11.40 -15.82 10.78
C LYS A 160 12.34 -16.97 11.17
N ILE A 161 12.57 -17.92 10.28
CA ILE A 161 13.52 -19.03 10.51
C ILE A 161 14.96 -18.48 10.63
N HIS A 162 15.36 -17.59 9.72
CA HIS A 162 16.74 -17.14 9.62
C HIS A 162 17.07 -15.98 10.56
N ALA A 163 16.24 -14.95 10.62
CA ALA A 163 16.50 -13.76 11.42
C ALA A 163 16.16 -13.94 12.90
N ASP A 164 15.05 -14.61 13.21
CA ASP A 164 14.58 -14.81 14.59
C ASP A 164 15.10 -16.13 15.19
N SER A 165 15.88 -16.92 14.44
CA SER A 165 16.39 -18.24 14.84
C SER A 165 15.29 -19.20 15.33
N CYS A 166 14.11 -19.14 14.70
CA CYS A 166 12.94 -19.93 15.04
C CYS A 166 12.83 -21.09 14.05
N PRO A 167 13.20 -22.34 14.40
CA PRO A 167 13.22 -23.45 13.45
C PRO A 167 11.82 -23.75 12.90
N SER A 168 11.76 -24.25 11.66
CA SER A 168 10.51 -24.68 11.04
C SER A 168 9.88 -25.83 11.84
N PRO A 169 8.56 -25.79 12.12
CA PRO A 169 7.84 -26.90 12.71
C PRO A 169 7.47 -27.99 11.68
N PHE A 170 7.80 -27.80 10.39
CA PHE A 170 7.46 -28.68 9.30
C PHE A 170 8.70 -29.35 8.70
N ASP A 171 8.56 -30.61 8.31
CA ASP A 171 9.56 -31.31 7.53
C ASP A 171 9.68 -30.73 6.11
N LEU A 172 10.83 -30.88 5.46
CA LEU A 172 11.09 -30.36 4.11
C LEU A 172 10.05 -30.84 3.06
N SER A 173 9.51 -32.05 3.21
CA SER A 173 8.48 -32.60 2.31
C SER A 173 7.11 -31.95 2.44
N GLU A 174 6.82 -31.32 3.58
CA GLU A 174 5.54 -30.68 3.91
C GLU A 174 5.61 -29.14 3.90
N TYR A 175 6.81 -28.61 3.95
CA TYR A 175 7.10 -27.17 4.06
C TYR A 175 6.26 -26.31 3.12
N TYR A 176 6.33 -26.56 1.82
CA TYR A 176 5.58 -25.78 0.83
C TYR A 176 4.06 -25.99 0.88
N LYS A 177 3.61 -27.15 1.34
CA LYS A 177 2.18 -27.44 1.53
C LYS A 177 1.64 -26.66 2.73
N ALA A 178 2.40 -26.62 3.81
CA ALA A 178 2.04 -25.86 5.01
C ALA A 178 2.00 -24.35 4.73
N VAL A 179 2.99 -23.81 3.99
CA VAL A 179 3.00 -22.40 3.53
C VAL A 179 1.80 -22.10 2.63
N HIS A 180 1.49 -22.99 1.68
CA HIS A 180 0.34 -22.81 0.80
C HIS A 180 -0.97 -22.81 1.59
N TYR A 181 -1.13 -23.71 2.54
CA TYR A 181 -2.30 -23.76 3.41
C TYR A 181 -2.49 -22.44 4.17
N LEU A 182 -1.44 -21.91 4.82
CA LEU A 182 -1.53 -20.63 5.53
C LEU A 182 -1.85 -19.47 4.56
N ALA A 183 -1.25 -19.47 3.37
CA ALA A 183 -1.52 -18.46 2.36
C ALA A 183 -2.99 -18.45 1.91
N VAL A 184 -3.62 -19.64 1.77
CA VAL A 184 -5.05 -19.75 1.48
C VAL A 184 -5.88 -19.17 2.62
N LYS A 185 -5.55 -19.48 3.88
CA LYS A 185 -6.27 -18.94 5.05
C LYS A 185 -6.16 -17.42 5.16
N VAL A 186 -4.98 -16.86 4.87
CA VAL A 186 -4.79 -15.40 4.80
C VAL A 186 -5.64 -14.80 3.68
N TRP A 187 -5.69 -15.44 2.53
CA TRP A 187 -6.50 -14.99 1.40
C TRP A 187 -8.00 -14.99 1.72
N GLU A 188 -8.51 -16.10 2.26
CA GLU A 188 -9.91 -16.24 2.68
C GLU A 188 -10.30 -15.16 3.71
N ALA A 189 -9.43 -14.91 4.70
CA ALA A 189 -9.68 -13.89 5.73
C ALA A 189 -9.74 -12.47 5.15
N ILE A 190 -8.87 -12.13 4.19
CA ILE A 190 -8.91 -10.83 3.51
C ILE A 190 -10.21 -10.67 2.73
N GLU A 191 -10.59 -11.70 1.95
CA GLU A 191 -11.80 -11.65 1.12
C GLU A 191 -13.10 -11.61 1.91
N GLU A 192 -13.14 -12.22 3.09
CA GLU A 192 -14.30 -12.13 3.99
C GLU A 192 -14.42 -10.72 4.60
N ILE A 193 -13.30 -10.17 5.05
CA ILE A 193 -13.27 -8.86 5.72
C ILE A 193 -13.54 -7.72 4.73
N LEU A 194 -13.11 -7.85 3.49
CA LEU A 194 -13.15 -6.82 2.46
C LEU A 194 -14.07 -7.21 1.29
N ASP A 195 -15.26 -7.74 1.58
CA ASP A 195 -16.17 -8.24 0.55
C ASP A 195 -16.56 -7.16 -0.49
N LEU A 196 -16.99 -5.95 -0.06
CA LEU A 196 -17.35 -4.88 -0.99
C LEU A 196 -16.14 -4.35 -1.79
N PRO A 197 -14.97 -4.05 -1.20
CA PRO A 197 -13.74 -3.79 -1.94
C PRO A 197 -13.39 -4.87 -2.96
N LYS A 198 -13.54 -6.15 -2.61
CA LYS A 198 -13.34 -7.28 -3.53
C LYS A 198 -14.29 -7.23 -4.73
N GLN A 199 -15.59 -7.03 -4.47
CA GLN A 199 -16.60 -6.91 -5.52
C GLN A 199 -16.26 -5.75 -6.47
N CYS A 200 -15.82 -4.61 -5.94
CA CYS A 200 -15.40 -3.45 -6.72
C CYS A 200 -14.19 -3.76 -7.62
N MET A 201 -13.18 -4.44 -7.08
CA MET A 201 -12.00 -4.85 -7.86
C MET A 201 -12.37 -5.80 -9.00
N HIS A 202 -13.24 -6.78 -8.75
CA HIS A 202 -13.73 -7.70 -9.78
C HIS A 202 -14.55 -6.97 -10.85
N TRP A 203 -15.37 -6.00 -10.44
CA TRP A 203 -16.14 -5.17 -11.36
C TRP A 203 -15.23 -4.33 -12.27
N PHE A 204 -14.18 -3.70 -11.76
CA PHE A 204 -13.18 -3.03 -12.60
C PHE A 204 -12.55 -3.98 -13.63
N GLN A 205 -12.23 -5.20 -13.20
CA GLN A 205 -11.65 -6.21 -14.08
C GLN A 205 -12.63 -6.66 -15.17
N GLU A 206 -13.92 -6.81 -14.85
CA GLU A 206 -14.96 -7.17 -15.79
C GLU A 206 -15.16 -6.08 -16.85
N VAL A 207 -15.29 -4.81 -16.44
CA VAL A 207 -15.36 -3.67 -17.35
C VAL A 207 -14.14 -3.60 -18.26
N CYS A 208 -12.93 -3.80 -17.69
CA CYS A 208 -11.68 -3.85 -18.44
C CYS A 208 -11.66 -4.97 -19.47
N ASN A 209 -12.14 -6.16 -19.12
CA ASN A 209 -12.22 -7.30 -20.04
C ASN A 209 -13.14 -7.02 -21.23
N ILE A 210 -14.27 -6.35 -21.01
CA ILE A 210 -15.19 -5.99 -22.08
C ILE A 210 -14.51 -5.05 -23.08
N VAL A 211 -13.80 -4.02 -22.62
CA VAL A 211 -13.10 -3.06 -23.49
C VAL A 211 -11.95 -3.72 -24.24
N THR A 212 -11.16 -4.54 -23.55
CA THR A 212 -9.98 -5.20 -24.14
C THR A 212 -10.35 -6.32 -25.12
N ALA A 213 -11.53 -6.94 -24.95
CA ALA A 213 -12.08 -7.89 -25.91
C ALA A 213 -12.40 -7.21 -27.28
N ALA A 214 -12.68 -5.91 -27.27
CA ALA A 214 -12.83 -5.09 -28.47
C ALA A 214 -11.48 -4.50 -28.97
N GLU A 215 -10.35 -5.00 -28.46
CA GLU A 215 -8.99 -4.52 -28.77
C GLU A 215 -8.77 -3.02 -28.51
N ARG A 216 -9.46 -2.45 -27.48
CA ARG A 216 -9.38 -1.04 -27.11
C ARG A 216 -8.65 -0.87 -25.80
N HIS A 217 -7.94 0.26 -25.63
CA HIS A 217 -7.39 0.71 -24.34
C HIS A 217 -8.49 1.34 -23.48
N ILE A 218 -8.18 1.57 -22.20
CA ILE A 218 -9.05 2.27 -21.26
C ILE A 218 -8.42 3.62 -20.94
N GLU A 219 -9.24 4.67 -20.96
CA GLU A 219 -8.84 6.01 -20.57
C GLU A 219 -9.91 6.63 -19.67
N TRP A 220 -9.49 7.37 -18.66
CA TRP A 220 -10.40 8.13 -17.81
C TRP A 220 -9.77 9.42 -17.31
N ARG A 221 -10.60 10.36 -16.93
CA ARG A 221 -10.21 11.59 -16.26
C ARG A 221 -10.44 11.46 -14.77
N THR A 222 -9.42 11.76 -14.00
CA THR A 222 -9.47 11.74 -12.53
C THR A 222 -10.29 12.92 -11.97
N PRO A 223 -10.72 12.88 -10.70
CA PRO A 223 -11.40 14.01 -10.06
C PRO A 223 -10.62 15.33 -10.13
N SER A 224 -9.30 15.31 -10.07
CA SER A 224 -8.44 16.49 -10.22
C SER A 224 -8.25 16.93 -11.68
N GLY A 225 -8.82 16.21 -12.65
CA GLY A 225 -8.79 16.55 -14.09
C GLY A 225 -7.63 15.93 -14.87
N PHE A 226 -6.76 15.13 -14.24
CA PHE A 226 -5.68 14.44 -14.94
C PHE A 226 -6.23 13.29 -15.80
N VAL A 227 -5.66 13.09 -17.00
CA VAL A 227 -6.06 12.02 -17.91
C VAL A 227 -5.16 10.81 -17.69
N VAL A 228 -5.77 9.69 -17.33
CA VAL A 228 -5.08 8.39 -17.19
C VAL A 228 -5.39 7.54 -18.40
N LYS A 229 -4.36 7.05 -19.08
CA LYS A 229 -4.48 6.10 -20.18
C LYS A 229 -3.81 4.79 -19.79
N GLN A 230 -4.59 3.72 -19.78
CA GLN A 230 -4.08 2.38 -19.56
C GLN A 230 -4.05 1.63 -20.91
N ASP A 231 -2.85 1.36 -21.42
CA ASP A 231 -2.62 0.78 -22.75
C ASP A 231 -1.44 -0.21 -22.69
N TYR A 232 -1.58 -1.27 -21.89
CA TYR A 232 -0.54 -2.30 -21.76
C TYR A 232 -0.51 -3.21 -22.97
N LYS A 233 0.67 -3.30 -23.59
CA LYS A 233 0.90 -4.09 -24.81
C LYS A 233 1.37 -5.51 -24.48
N LYS A 234 1.11 -6.44 -25.41
CA LYS A 234 1.79 -7.74 -25.39
C LYS A 234 3.26 -7.55 -25.71
N LEU A 235 4.11 -8.23 -24.99
CA LEU A 235 5.54 -8.23 -25.27
C LEU A 235 5.82 -9.17 -26.45
N LYS A 236 6.65 -8.70 -27.38
CA LYS A 236 7.25 -9.51 -28.43
C LYS A 236 8.68 -9.84 -28.03
N GLU A 237 8.98 -11.12 -27.96
CA GLU A 237 10.32 -11.59 -27.65
C GLU A 237 11.18 -11.66 -28.91
N ASN A 238 12.34 -11.03 -28.87
CA ASN A 238 13.36 -11.09 -29.90
C ASN A 238 14.59 -11.79 -29.35
N ASN A 239 15.05 -12.83 -30.07
CA ASN A 239 16.27 -13.55 -29.75
C ASN A 239 17.33 -13.18 -30.77
N VAL A 240 18.41 -12.58 -30.31
CA VAL A 240 19.58 -12.25 -31.13
C VAL A 240 20.75 -13.12 -30.73
N LYS A 241 21.29 -13.85 -31.70
CA LYS A 241 22.56 -14.54 -31.54
C LYS A 241 23.69 -13.55 -31.75
N THR A 242 24.54 -13.40 -30.77
CA THR A 242 25.73 -12.55 -30.83
C THR A 242 26.98 -13.32 -30.34
N TRP A 243 28.16 -12.76 -30.52
CA TRP A 243 29.40 -13.34 -30.04
C TRP A 243 30.03 -12.38 -29.02
N ILE A 244 30.34 -12.87 -27.85
CA ILE A 244 31.06 -12.13 -26.82
C ILE A 244 32.33 -12.94 -26.54
N THR A 245 33.47 -12.30 -26.70
CA THR A 245 34.82 -12.92 -26.51
C THR A 245 35.02 -14.22 -27.29
N GLY A 246 34.37 -14.36 -28.49
CA GLY A 246 34.49 -15.55 -29.35
C GLY A 246 33.48 -16.66 -29.05
N GLU A 247 32.68 -16.55 -27.99
CA GLU A 247 31.61 -17.48 -27.67
C GLU A 247 30.25 -16.97 -28.16
N ALA A 248 29.43 -17.89 -28.69
CA ALA A 248 28.09 -17.57 -29.15
C ALA A 248 27.17 -17.42 -27.95
N VAL A 249 26.58 -16.24 -27.81
CA VAL A 249 25.59 -15.91 -26.75
C VAL A 249 24.25 -15.59 -27.37
N HIS A 250 23.15 -16.13 -26.81
CA HIS A 250 21.80 -15.77 -27.17
C HIS A 250 21.28 -14.70 -26.20
N VAL A 251 21.08 -13.48 -26.70
CA VAL A 251 20.49 -12.39 -25.95
C VAL A 251 19.01 -12.33 -26.27
N ARG A 252 18.18 -12.45 -25.24
CA ARG A 252 16.72 -12.27 -25.33
C ARG A 252 16.38 -10.87 -24.86
N PHE A 253 15.66 -10.10 -25.67
CA PHE A 253 15.07 -8.83 -25.26
C PHE A 253 13.61 -8.78 -25.69
N THR A 254 12.83 -7.97 -25.00
CA THR A 254 11.40 -7.79 -25.23
C THR A 254 11.13 -6.37 -25.67
N GLU A 255 10.20 -6.22 -26.58
CA GLU A 255 9.66 -4.94 -27.03
C GLU A 255 8.13 -4.98 -27.03
N ASP A 256 7.48 -3.84 -26.91
CA ASP A 256 6.03 -3.75 -27.03
C ASP A 256 5.57 -4.09 -28.45
N SER A 257 4.54 -4.92 -28.54
CA SER A 257 3.84 -5.16 -29.81
C SER A 257 2.70 -4.15 -29.98
N ASP A 258 2.08 -4.11 -31.17
CA ASP A 258 0.88 -3.28 -31.42
C ASP A 258 -0.39 -3.82 -30.74
N LYS A 259 -0.34 -5.04 -30.19
CA LYS A 259 -1.52 -5.71 -29.60
C LYS A 259 -1.61 -5.46 -28.11
N ILE A 260 -2.82 -5.13 -27.64
CA ILE A 260 -3.14 -5.00 -26.22
C ILE A 260 -2.97 -6.35 -25.52
N SER A 261 -2.48 -6.32 -24.28
CA SER A 261 -2.41 -7.45 -23.37
C SER A 261 -3.61 -7.47 -22.43
N PRO A 262 -4.69 -8.25 -22.71
CA PRO A 262 -5.88 -8.26 -21.86
C PRO A 262 -5.56 -8.64 -20.41
N LYS A 263 -4.64 -9.58 -20.21
CA LYS A 263 -4.22 -10.02 -18.87
C LYS A 263 -3.55 -8.89 -18.08
N ALA A 264 -2.61 -8.16 -18.69
CA ALA A 264 -1.93 -7.05 -18.02
C ALA A 264 -2.90 -5.90 -17.75
N MET A 265 -3.79 -5.60 -18.71
CA MET A 265 -4.84 -4.60 -18.54
C MET A 265 -5.76 -4.94 -17.36
N MET A 266 -6.27 -6.16 -17.29
CA MET A 266 -7.16 -6.64 -16.22
C MET A 266 -6.47 -6.59 -14.84
N LEU A 267 -5.22 -7.05 -14.75
CA LEU A 267 -4.49 -7.04 -13.48
C LEU A 267 -4.13 -5.62 -13.01
N GLY A 268 -3.93 -4.69 -13.94
CA GLY A 268 -3.53 -3.31 -13.60
C GLY A 268 -4.69 -2.36 -13.30
N VAL A 269 -5.91 -2.62 -13.77
CA VAL A 269 -6.98 -1.61 -13.77
C VAL A 269 -7.36 -1.15 -12.36
N ALA A 270 -7.60 -2.06 -11.42
CA ALA A 270 -7.97 -1.71 -10.05
C ALA A 270 -6.87 -0.87 -9.37
N ALA A 271 -5.61 -1.31 -9.49
CA ALA A 271 -4.47 -0.56 -8.97
C ALA A 271 -4.37 0.85 -9.57
N ASN A 272 -4.51 0.97 -10.89
CA ASN A 272 -4.42 2.27 -11.58
C ASN A 272 -5.57 3.21 -11.20
N VAL A 273 -6.79 2.69 -11.01
CA VAL A 273 -7.92 3.51 -10.53
C VAL A 273 -7.64 4.00 -9.12
N VAL A 274 -7.24 3.11 -8.19
CA VAL A 274 -6.92 3.47 -6.80
C VAL A 274 -5.80 4.51 -6.76
N HIS A 275 -4.69 4.30 -7.47
CA HIS A 275 -3.58 5.26 -7.53
C HIS A 275 -3.99 6.60 -8.17
N SER A 276 -4.91 6.59 -9.12
CA SER A 276 -5.40 7.83 -9.72
C SER A 276 -6.27 8.65 -8.77
N MET A 277 -7.01 7.99 -7.86
CA MET A 277 -7.75 8.66 -6.78
C MET A 277 -6.79 9.21 -5.71
N ASP A 278 -5.78 8.45 -5.33
CA ASP A 278 -4.71 8.89 -4.43
C ASP A 278 -4.01 10.16 -4.96
N ALA A 279 -3.55 10.12 -6.21
CA ALA A 279 -2.94 11.26 -6.86
C ALA A 279 -3.87 12.48 -6.94
N SER A 280 -5.17 12.27 -7.18
CA SER A 280 -6.16 13.36 -7.19
C SER A 280 -6.31 13.99 -5.82
N LEU A 281 -6.38 13.20 -4.76
CA LEU A 281 -6.43 13.72 -3.39
C LEU A 281 -5.18 14.55 -3.08
N LEU A 282 -3.98 14.07 -3.45
CA LEU A 282 -2.73 14.80 -3.27
C LEU A 282 -2.76 16.16 -4.00
N HIS A 283 -3.23 16.21 -5.24
CA HIS A 283 -3.37 17.45 -6.01
C HIS A 283 -4.32 18.42 -5.31
N ASP A 284 -5.51 17.98 -4.93
CA ASP A 284 -6.53 18.82 -4.30
C ASP A 284 -6.08 19.33 -2.93
N VAL A 285 -5.43 18.47 -2.12
CA VAL A 285 -4.84 18.85 -0.83
C VAL A 285 -3.75 19.92 -1.02
N THR A 286 -2.85 19.73 -1.99
CA THR A 286 -1.77 20.69 -2.25
C THR A 286 -2.33 22.06 -2.62
N VAL A 287 -3.33 22.11 -3.52
CA VAL A 287 -3.98 23.35 -3.94
C VAL A 287 -4.74 24.00 -2.79
N ALA A 288 -5.47 23.23 -1.99
CA ALA A 288 -6.23 23.75 -0.86
C ALA A 288 -5.32 24.23 0.27
N ALA A 289 -4.28 23.49 0.62
CA ALA A 289 -3.30 23.85 1.63
C ALA A 289 -2.52 25.15 1.25
N ASN A 290 -2.21 25.32 -0.04
CA ASN A 290 -1.57 26.53 -0.54
C ASN A 290 -2.47 27.78 -0.29
N LYS A 291 -3.78 27.67 -0.55
CA LYS A 291 -4.76 28.74 -0.27
C LYS A 291 -4.85 29.06 1.22
N GLU A 292 -4.56 28.09 2.07
CA GLU A 292 -4.53 28.23 3.54
C GLU A 292 -3.17 28.75 4.06
N GLY A 293 -2.23 29.09 3.17
CA GLY A 293 -0.92 29.66 3.50
C GLY A 293 0.15 28.64 3.86
N ILE A 294 0.00 27.39 3.42
CA ILE A 294 1.04 26.37 3.50
C ILE A 294 1.73 26.31 2.14
N TYR A 295 3.03 26.58 2.09
CA TYR A 295 3.81 26.68 0.84
C TYR A 295 4.92 25.64 0.73
N ASP A 296 5.32 25.04 1.85
CA ASP A 296 6.40 24.07 1.91
C ASP A 296 5.83 22.68 2.11
N PHE A 297 6.07 21.79 1.17
CA PHE A 297 5.52 20.44 1.13
C PHE A 297 6.61 19.38 0.95
N ALA A 298 6.42 18.24 1.60
CA ALA A 298 7.14 16.99 1.36
C ALA A 298 6.10 15.88 1.13
N MET A 299 5.61 15.79 -0.11
CA MET A 299 4.55 14.86 -0.50
C MET A 299 5.14 13.63 -1.18
N ILE A 300 4.82 12.44 -0.70
CA ILE A 300 5.23 11.17 -1.28
C ILE A 300 4.02 10.24 -1.27
N HIS A 301 3.31 10.18 -2.40
CA HIS A 301 2.06 9.41 -2.52
C HIS A 301 1.04 9.77 -1.44
N ASP A 302 0.75 8.84 -0.53
CA ASP A 302 -0.18 8.97 0.60
C ASP A 302 0.47 9.56 1.87
N SER A 303 1.75 9.92 1.81
CA SER A 303 2.46 10.59 2.88
C SER A 303 2.50 12.11 2.64
N PHE A 304 1.81 12.85 3.49
CA PHE A 304 1.68 14.30 3.40
C PHE A 304 2.56 14.98 4.44
N GLY A 305 3.62 15.65 3.98
CA GLY A 305 4.58 16.33 4.86
C GLY A 305 4.57 17.85 4.72
N THR A 306 4.71 18.54 5.84
CA THR A 306 4.94 19.98 5.92
C THR A 306 5.74 20.32 7.18
N HIS A 307 6.06 21.59 7.42
CA HIS A 307 6.66 22.01 8.69
C HIS A 307 5.74 21.73 9.87
N CYS A 308 6.31 21.37 11.02
CA CYS A 308 5.57 21.01 12.24
C CYS A 308 4.53 22.07 12.66
N LYS A 309 4.80 23.35 12.40
CA LYS A 309 3.86 24.46 12.65
C LYS A 309 2.54 24.32 11.89
N HIS A 310 2.56 23.64 10.75
CA HIS A 310 1.43 23.54 9.83
C HIS A 310 0.80 22.15 9.78
N SER A 311 1.34 21.16 10.52
CA SER A 311 0.86 19.76 10.47
C SER A 311 -0.61 19.60 10.82
N ASP A 312 -1.09 20.20 11.92
CA ASP A 312 -2.51 20.11 12.31
C ASP A 312 -3.43 20.72 11.25
N LYS A 313 -3.00 21.86 10.67
CA LYS A 313 -3.74 22.53 9.61
C LYS A 313 -3.78 21.68 8.35
N LEU A 314 -2.66 21.06 7.97
CA LEU A 314 -2.58 20.18 6.82
C LEU A 314 -3.44 18.93 7.03
N ALA A 315 -3.41 18.31 8.21
CA ALA A 315 -4.27 17.17 8.56
C ALA A 315 -5.76 17.49 8.41
N LYS A 316 -6.18 18.70 8.80
CA LYS A 316 -7.55 19.16 8.59
C LYS A 316 -7.88 19.30 7.10
N VAL A 317 -6.99 19.91 6.31
CA VAL A 317 -7.18 20.08 4.87
C VAL A 317 -7.27 18.73 4.15
N ILE A 318 -6.45 17.74 4.53
CA ILE A 318 -6.51 16.39 3.97
C ILE A 318 -7.91 15.80 4.13
N ARG A 319 -8.44 15.80 5.35
CA ARG A 319 -9.78 15.26 5.66
C ARG A 319 -10.89 16.00 4.92
N GLU A 320 -10.82 17.32 4.86
CA GLU A 320 -11.82 18.13 4.14
C GLU A 320 -11.80 17.86 2.63
N GLN A 321 -10.63 17.75 2.01
CA GLN A 321 -10.54 17.43 0.59
C GLN A 321 -10.94 15.97 0.31
N ALA A 322 -10.62 15.02 1.20
CA ALA A 322 -11.10 13.65 1.08
C ALA A 322 -12.64 13.58 1.08
N VAL A 323 -13.30 14.22 2.06
CA VAL A 323 -14.77 14.27 2.08
C VAL A 323 -15.31 14.89 0.80
N LYS A 324 -14.76 16.03 0.36
CA LYS A 324 -15.20 16.73 -0.84
C LYS A 324 -15.10 15.85 -2.09
N MET A 325 -13.98 15.16 -2.26
CA MET A 325 -13.73 14.31 -3.43
C MET A 325 -14.63 13.07 -3.43
N PHE A 326 -14.71 12.37 -2.29
CA PHE A 326 -15.39 11.08 -2.19
C PHE A 326 -16.91 11.17 -1.92
N THR A 327 -17.45 12.37 -1.75
CA THR A 327 -18.92 12.56 -1.71
C THR A 327 -19.57 12.31 -3.07
N ALA A 328 -18.84 12.55 -4.16
CA ALA A 328 -19.29 12.23 -5.51
C ALA A 328 -19.34 10.71 -5.75
N ASP A 329 -20.18 10.28 -6.67
CA ASP A 329 -20.25 8.88 -7.10
C ASP A 329 -19.17 8.60 -8.16
N LEU A 330 -17.94 8.40 -7.68
CA LEU A 330 -16.76 8.23 -8.53
C LEU A 330 -16.76 6.91 -9.32
N LEU A 331 -17.44 5.86 -8.83
CA LEU A 331 -17.56 4.61 -9.59
C LEU A 331 -18.48 4.79 -10.79
N LEU A 332 -19.62 5.47 -10.60
CA LEU A 332 -20.53 5.76 -11.69
C LEU A 332 -19.94 6.75 -12.68
N ASP A 333 -19.23 7.78 -12.20
CA ASP A 333 -18.53 8.74 -13.07
C ASP A 333 -17.48 8.04 -13.94
N TRP A 334 -16.68 7.16 -13.35
CA TRP A 334 -15.68 6.37 -14.08
C TRP A 334 -16.35 5.51 -15.16
N LEU A 335 -17.43 4.79 -14.80
CA LEU A 335 -18.17 3.96 -15.76
C LEU A 335 -18.77 4.78 -16.90
N ASN A 336 -19.33 5.96 -16.62
CA ASN A 336 -19.92 6.82 -17.63
C ASN A 336 -18.88 7.28 -18.65
N GLN A 337 -17.67 7.64 -18.21
CA GLN A 337 -16.57 8.00 -19.09
C GLN A 337 -16.18 6.82 -20.01
N ILE A 338 -16.15 5.59 -19.50
CA ILE A 338 -15.87 4.39 -20.30
C ILE A 338 -17.00 4.10 -21.29
N LYS A 339 -18.27 4.28 -20.88
CA LYS A 339 -19.44 4.15 -21.77
C LYS A 339 -19.43 5.16 -22.91
N GLU A 340 -19.09 6.42 -22.63
CA GLU A 340 -18.98 7.47 -23.64
C GLU A 340 -17.95 7.16 -24.72
N GLN A 341 -16.81 6.56 -24.33
CA GLN A 341 -15.76 6.15 -25.26
C GLN A 341 -16.11 4.87 -26.04
N ASN A 342 -17.04 4.08 -25.51
CA ASN A 342 -17.41 2.77 -26.07
C ASN A 342 -18.93 2.59 -26.15
N PRO A 343 -19.64 3.41 -26.96
CA PRO A 343 -21.11 3.42 -26.99
C PRO A 343 -21.73 2.14 -27.60
N ASP A 344 -20.94 1.33 -28.28
CA ASP A 344 -21.30 0.05 -28.85
C ASP A 344 -21.19 -1.14 -27.87
N LEU A 345 -20.59 -0.93 -26.70
CA LEU A 345 -20.40 -1.98 -25.70
C LEU A 345 -21.40 -1.86 -24.54
N LYS A 346 -21.70 -2.99 -23.92
CA LYS A 346 -22.57 -3.05 -22.71
C LYS A 346 -21.72 -3.36 -21.50
N PHE A 347 -21.93 -2.63 -20.42
CA PHE A 347 -21.18 -2.75 -19.20
C PHE A 347 -22.09 -3.08 -18.02
N PRO A 348 -21.61 -3.86 -17.02
CA PRO A 348 -22.32 -4.07 -15.76
C PRO A 348 -22.36 -2.77 -14.96
N ASP A 349 -23.41 -2.62 -14.16
CA ASP A 349 -23.50 -1.51 -13.21
C ASP A 349 -22.46 -1.70 -12.07
N PRO A 350 -22.07 -0.62 -11.38
CA PRO A 350 -21.20 -0.70 -10.21
C PRO A 350 -21.79 -1.62 -9.12
N PRO A 351 -20.95 -2.20 -8.23
CA PRO A 351 -21.42 -2.99 -7.12
C PRO A 351 -22.29 -2.13 -6.19
N LYS A 352 -23.16 -2.78 -5.42
CA LYS A 352 -23.97 -2.08 -4.42
C LYS A 352 -23.05 -1.45 -3.37
N TYR A 353 -23.37 -0.21 -3.01
CA TYR A 353 -22.69 0.49 -1.92
C TYR A 353 -23.11 -0.05 -0.56
N GLY A 354 -22.19 0.00 0.42
CA GLY A 354 -22.49 -0.11 1.83
C GLY A 354 -23.11 1.19 2.38
N GLU A 355 -23.18 1.30 3.69
CA GLU A 355 -23.89 2.39 4.40
C GLU A 355 -22.92 3.37 5.10
N ALA A 356 -21.58 3.20 4.98
CA ALA A 356 -20.61 4.06 5.64
C ALA A 356 -20.81 5.55 5.29
N ASP A 357 -20.94 6.38 6.30
CA ASP A 357 -21.02 7.83 6.14
C ASP A 357 -19.63 8.44 5.95
N ILE A 358 -19.31 8.80 4.70
CA ILE A 358 -18.02 9.38 4.31
C ILE A 358 -17.80 10.77 4.93
N SER A 359 -18.85 11.47 5.35
CA SER A 359 -18.69 12.77 6.01
C SER A 359 -17.95 12.67 7.34
N LEU A 360 -17.94 11.49 7.98
CA LEU A 360 -17.24 11.20 9.24
C LEU A 360 -15.71 11.19 9.12
N ILE A 361 -15.15 11.17 7.90
CA ILE A 361 -13.70 11.34 7.68
C ILE A 361 -13.18 12.60 8.38
N LYS A 362 -13.97 13.68 8.43
CA LYS A 362 -13.58 14.95 9.09
C LYS A 362 -13.24 14.78 10.56
N ASP A 363 -13.89 13.83 11.21
CA ASP A 363 -13.80 13.58 12.65
C ASP A 363 -12.86 12.43 12.99
N SER A 364 -12.22 11.81 11.98
CA SER A 364 -11.26 10.73 12.18
C SER A 364 -9.88 11.27 12.51
N ASP A 365 -9.37 10.95 13.70
CA ASP A 365 -8.02 11.35 14.13
C ASP A 365 -6.91 10.54 13.44
N TYR A 366 -7.26 9.39 12.84
CA TYR A 366 -6.32 8.40 12.32
C TYR A 366 -6.41 8.20 10.80
N PHE A 367 -7.21 9.02 10.11
CA PHE A 367 -7.31 9.02 8.65
C PHE A 367 -6.05 9.58 8.00
#